data_da17ea39b44b019a3156844a1a6dca42
#
_entry.id   da17ea39b44b019a3156844a1a6dca42
#
_cell.length_a   1.000
_cell.length_b   1.000
_cell.length_c   1.000
_cell.angle_alpha   90.00
_cell.angle_beta   90.00
_cell.angle_gamma   90.00
#
_symmetry.space_group_name_H-M   'P 1'
#
loop_
_entity.id
_entity.type
_entity.pdbx_description
1 polymer ?
#
loop_
_entity_poly.entity_id
_entity_poly.type
_entity_poly.pdbx_seq_one_letter_code
_entity_poly.pdbx_strand_id
1 'polypeptide(L)'
;MSTSETSPSSSDSTTPRTSTRIVLASRPHGEPTQDNFRTETVELPAPAELGESELLLETLYLSLDPYMRGRMSDAESYADPVAIGDPIVGATVSRVVASTNEKFTQGDIVLSYGGWQTHSVEKSGHVRRLDADSGLPLSTALGVLGMPGFTAWAGMNNIGHPQEGETVVVAAATGPVGSMVGQIAKLHGARAVGIAGGPEKVAYLKELGFDAAIDHRADDFTEQLAEATPDGIDVYYENVGGKVWDAVLPRLNTYARVPVCGLVSGYNATDLPEGPDRSGQLMGTVLKKSLTIRGFIQAEFADQMGDFFEEMTPRVQDGSVKYREDVVEGLDNAVDAFVGMLNGKNFGKLVVKVAE
;
A
#
# COMPACT_ATOMS: atom_id res chain seq x y z
N MET A 1 1.58 -49.18 45.45
CA MET A 1 0.84 -48.33 44.56
C MET A 1 1.80 -47.21 44.17
N SER A 2 2.40 -47.36 43.00
CA SER A 2 3.38 -46.38 42.47
C SER A 2 2.67 -45.50 41.49
N THR A 3 2.56 -44.23 41.79
CA THR A 3 2.01 -43.22 40.90
C THR A 3 3.13 -42.71 40.01
N SER A 4 3.08 -43.05 38.73
CA SER A 4 3.95 -42.50 37.70
C SER A 4 3.42 -41.09 37.30
N GLU A 5 4.15 -40.06 37.71
CA GLU A 5 3.98 -38.73 37.16
C GLU A 5 4.52 -38.71 35.72
N THR A 6 3.63 -38.55 34.76
CA THR A 6 3.99 -38.22 33.39
C THR A 6 4.21 -36.71 33.32
N SER A 7 5.47 -36.31 33.23
CA SER A 7 5.85 -34.92 32.86
C SER A 7 5.35 -34.58 31.45
N PRO A 8 4.84 -33.35 31.20
CA PRO A 8 4.49 -32.96 29.86
C PRO A 8 5.77 -32.87 29.02
N SER A 9 5.73 -33.45 27.84
CA SER A 9 6.81 -33.36 26.84
C SER A 9 7.07 -31.90 26.50
N SER A 10 8.26 -31.42 26.86
CA SER A 10 8.78 -30.16 26.35
C SER A 10 8.82 -30.23 24.82
N SER A 11 8.05 -29.40 24.15
CA SER A 11 8.16 -29.17 22.71
C SER A 11 9.62 -28.81 22.38
N ASP A 12 10.18 -29.54 21.45
CA ASP A 12 11.57 -29.52 21.02
C ASP A 12 11.99 -28.10 20.54
N SER A 13 12.57 -27.33 21.47
CA SER A 13 12.98 -25.93 21.21
C SER A 13 14.31 -25.83 20.46
N THR A 14 14.87 -26.93 19.98
CA THR A 14 16.22 -27.00 19.42
C THR A 14 16.26 -27.19 17.90
N THR A 15 15.12 -27.41 17.23
CA THR A 15 15.09 -27.59 15.79
C THR A 15 15.21 -26.22 15.09
N PRO A 16 16.28 -26.00 14.31
CA PRO A 16 16.42 -24.77 13.54
C PRO A 16 15.20 -24.57 12.65
N ARG A 17 14.67 -23.36 12.62
CA ARG A 17 13.61 -23.01 11.68
C ARG A 17 14.21 -22.55 10.37
N THR A 18 13.54 -22.84 9.27
CA THR A 18 13.92 -22.34 7.95
C THR A 18 12.94 -21.31 7.48
N SER A 19 13.42 -20.36 6.68
CA SER A 19 12.59 -19.44 5.93
C SER A 19 12.75 -19.67 4.44
N THR A 20 11.64 -19.80 3.73
CA THR A 20 11.61 -19.64 2.29
C THR A 20 11.45 -18.15 2.02
N ARG A 21 12.31 -17.59 1.17
CA ARG A 21 12.31 -16.16 0.85
C ARG A 21 12.47 -15.91 -0.64
N ILE A 22 11.88 -14.83 -1.13
CA ILE A 22 12.03 -14.35 -2.50
C ILE A 22 12.93 -13.12 -2.46
N VAL A 23 14.10 -13.25 -3.10
CA VAL A 23 15.15 -12.24 -3.10
C VAL A 23 15.25 -11.56 -4.47
N LEU A 24 15.79 -10.34 -4.47
CA LEU A 24 16.15 -9.64 -5.71
C LEU A 24 17.37 -10.31 -6.32
N ALA A 25 17.19 -11.04 -7.43
CA ALA A 25 18.29 -11.72 -8.14
C ALA A 25 19.05 -10.77 -9.10
N SER A 26 18.33 -9.85 -9.70
CA SER A 26 18.89 -8.81 -10.58
C SER A 26 17.96 -7.59 -10.62
N ARG A 27 18.51 -6.40 -10.92
CA ARG A 27 17.69 -5.19 -11.07
C ARG A 27 16.92 -5.23 -12.37
N PRO A 28 15.58 -5.04 -12.34
CA PRO A 28 14.78 -4.99 -13.56
C PRO A 28 15.08 -3.72 -14.35
N HIS A 29 15.22 -3.88 -15.66
CA HIS A 29 15.19 -2.79 -16.63
C HIS A 29 13.83 -2.81 -17.32
N GLY A 30 13.01 -1.81 -17.06
CA GLY A 30 11.59 -1.85 -17.44
C GLY A 30 10.73 -2.66 -16.46
N GLU A 31 9.77 -3.40 -17.00
CA GLU A 31 8.91 -4.27 -16.21
C GLU A 31 9.69 -5.41 -15.56
N PRO A 32 9.48 -5.71 -14.27
CA PRO A 32 10.09 -6.87 -13.63
C PRO A 32 9.61 -8.17 -14.27
N THR A 33 10.52 -9.12 -14.43
CA THR A 33 10.25 -10.49 -14.91
C THR A 33 10.63 -11.51 -13.84
N GLN A 34 10.23 -12.75 -14.00
CA GLN A 34 10.61 -13.85 -13.09
C GLN A 34 12.13 -13.94 -12.87
N ASP A 35 12.94 -13.63 -13.89
CA ASP A 35 14.41 -13.68 -13.81
C ASP A 35 15.02 -12.64 -12.86
N ASN A 36 14.25 -11.62 -12.46
CA ASN A 36 14.69 -10.63 -11.49
C ASN A 36 14.57 -11.13 -10.03
N PHE A 37 13.93 -12.28 -9.84
CA PHE A 37 13.67 -12.85 -8.52
C PHE A 37 14.27 -14.25 -8.42
N ARG A 38 14.59 -14.65 -7.18
CA ARG A 38 15.03 -16.02 -6.86
C ARG A 38 14.42 -16.44 -5.53
N THR A 39 13.80 -17.61 -5.54
CA THR A 39 13.37 -18.26 -4.30
C THR A 39 14.52 -19.03 -3.71
N GLU A 40 14.76 -18.89 -2.42
CA GLU A 40 15.77 -19.63 -1.67
C GLU A 40 15.29 -19.98 -0.27
N THR A 41 15.89 -20.99 0.32
CA THR A 41 15.62 -21.39 1.71
C THR A 41 16.86 -21.13 2.55
N VAL A 42 16.68 -20.50 3.69
CA VAL A 42 17.76 -20.17 4.65
C VAL A 42 17.40 -20.72 6.03
N GLU A 43 18.41 -21.08 6.79
CA GLU A 43 18.24 -21.41 8.19
C GLU A 43 18.10 -20.13 9.02
N LEU A 44 17.20 -20.16 10.00
CA LEU A 44 17.03 -19.10 10.98
C LEU A 44 17.55 -19.54 12.33
N PRO A 45 17.99 -18.60 13.19
CA PRO A 45 18.43 -18.94 14.55
C PRO A 45 17.32 -19.68 15.30
N ALA A 46 17.69 -20.65 16.10
CA ALA A 46 16.77 -21.25 17.04
C ALA A 46 16.30 -20.19 18.07
N PRO A 47 15.12 -20.34 18.68
CA PRO A 47 14.62 -19.36 19.67
C PRO A 47 15.61 -19.01 20.77
N ALA A 48 16.45 -19.97 21.19
CA ALA A 48 17.49 -19.75 22.22
C ALA A 48 18.71 -18.96 21.72
N GLU A 49 18.86 -18.77 20.41
CA GLU A 49 19.96 -18.06 19.75
C GLU A 49 19.58 -16.63 19.34
N LEU A 50 18.32 -16.22 19.57
CA LEU A 50 17.87 -14.86 19.29
C LEU A 50 18.67 -13.85 20.11
N GLY A 51 19.10 -12.78 19.45
CA GLY A 51 19.77 -11.66 20.08
C GLY A 51 18.85 -10.82 20.97
N GLU A 52 19.41 -9.84 21.63
CA GLU A 52 18.64 -8.91 22.48
C GLU A 52 17.56 -8.16 21.69
N SER A 53 16.34 -8.14 22.25
CA SER A 53 15.17 -7.47 21.68
C SER A 53 14.79 -7.97 20.28
N GLU A 54 15.04 -9.24 19.97
CA GLU A 54 14.67 -9.89 18.72
C GLU A 54 13.41 -10.74 18.86
N LEU A 55 12.64 -10.78 17.77
CA LEU A 55 11.48 -11.62 17.61
C LEU A 55 11.68 -12.53 16.38
N LEU A 56 11.43 -13.80 16.54
CA LEU A 56 11.22 -14.72 15.42
C LEU A 56 9.74 -14.67 15.04
N LEU A 57 9.46 -14.31 13.80
CA LEU A 57 8.12 -14.10 13.27
C LEU A 57 7.78 -15.10 12.17
N GLU A 58 6.55 -15.60 12.17
CA GLU A 58 5.93 -16.35 11.07
C GLU A 58 5.00 -15.43 10.31
N THR A 59 5.23 -15.26 9.03
CA THR A 59 4.41 -14.40 8.16
C THR A 59 3.07 -15.05 7.87
N LEU A 60 1.97 -14.39 8.22
CA LEU A 60 0.60 -14.79 7.89
C LEU A 60 0.15 -14.13 6.59
N TYR A 61 0.35 -12.83 6.49
CA TYR A 61 0.00 -12.02 5.32
C TYR A 61 1.15 -11.12 4.92
N LEU A 62 1.37 -10.99 3.63
CA LEU A 62 2.35 -10.11 3.01
C LEU A 62 1.62 -9.06 2.17
N SER A 63 1.95 -7.79 2.34
CA SER A 63 1.50 -6.69 1.50
C SER A 63 2.26 -6.67 0.18
N LEU A 64 1.55 -6.49 -0.94
CA LEU A 64 2.16 -6.11 -2.21
C LEU A 64 1.77 -4.66 -2.53
N ASP A 65 2.76 -3.81 -2.78
CA ASP A 65 2.59 -2.38 -2.99
C ASP A 65 3.46 -1.87 -4.14
N PRO A 66 2.98 -0.91 -4.96
CA PRO A 66 3.72 -0.42 -6.14
C PRO A 66 5.09 0.18 -5.82
N TYR A 67 5.30 0.77 -4.64
CA TYR A 67 6.59 1.37 -4.24
C TYR A 67 7.75 0.36 -4.26
N MET A 68 7.46 -0.93 -4.09
CA MET A 68 8.46 -2.00 -4.12
C MET A 68 9.20 -2.03 -5.46
N ARG A 69 8.56 -1.62 -6.57
CA ARG A 69 9.23 -1.50 -7.87
C ARG A 69 10.37 -0.47 -7.81
N GLY A 70 10.15 0.67 -7.17
CA GLY A 70 11.20 1.70 -6.97
C GLY A 70 12.36 1.17 -6.12
N ARG A 71 12.06 0.33 -5.11
CA ARG A 71 13.08 -0.27 -4.25
C ARG A 71 13.98 -1.30 -4.95
N MET A 72 13.60 -1.77 -6.14
CA MET A 72 14.42 -2.66 -6.99
C MET A 72 15.42 -1.88 -7.86
N SER A 73 15.30 -0.55 -7.94
CA SER A 73 16.22 0.34 -8.66
C SER A 73 17.31 0.86 -7.71
N ASP A 74 18.49 1.13 -8.24
CA ASP A 74 19.59 1.81 -7.55
C ASP A 74 19.66 3.32 -7.84
N ALA A 75 18.66 3.87 -8.55
CA ALA A 75 18.50 5.31 -8.72
C ALA A 75 18.19 5.99 -7.38
N GLU A 76 18.57 7.25 -7.28
CA GLU A 76 18.26 8.09 -6.10
C GLU A 76 16.77 8.09 -5.80
N SER A 77 16.42 7.82 -4.53
CA SER A 77 15.04 7.70 -4.07
C SER A 77 14.94 8.12 -2.59
N TYR A 78 13.70 8.22 -2.09
CA TYR A 78 13.42 8.53 -0.67
C TYR A 78 13.80 7.41 0.31
N ALA A 79 14.21 6.24 -0.18
CA ALA A 79 14.60 5.09 0.64
C ALA A 79 15.67 4.26 -0.07
N ASP A 80 16.51 3.58 0.71
CA ASP A 80 17.59 2.75 0.20
C ASP A 80 17.07 1.61 -0.70
N PRO A 81 17.75 1.27 -1.79
CA PRO A 81 17.38 0.15 -2.65
C PRO A 81 17.53 -1.19 -1.92
N VAL A 82 16.75 -2.18 -2.34
CA VAL A 82 16.99 -3.59 -1.97
C VAL A 82 18.32 -4.03 -2.57
N ALA A 83 19.19 -4.64 -1.76
CA ALA A 83 20.45 -5.20 -2.26
C ALA A 83 20.17 -6.49 -3.08
N ILE A 84 21.05 -6.77 -4.04
CA ILE A 84 21.00 -8.05 -4.77
C ILE A 84 21.27 -9.18 -3.78
N GLY A 85 20.37 -10.15 -3.74
CA GLY A 85 20.39 -11.27 -2.78
C GLY A 85 19.61 -11.06 -1.50
N ASP A 86 19.11 -9.83 -1.24
CA ASP A 86 18.24 -9.58 -0.09
C ASP A 86 16.76 -9.85 -0.43
N PRO A 87 15.94 -10.21 0.57
CA PRO A 87 14.49 -10.34 0.39
C PRO A 87 13.87 -9.04 -0.12
N ILE A 88 12.87 -9.17 -1.01
CA ILE A 88 12.08 -8.01 -1.41
C ILE A 88 11.38 -7.46 -0.17
N VAL A 89 11.42 -6.14 -0.01
CA VAL A 89 10.78 -5.44 1.12
C VAL A 89 9.26 -5.55 1.05
N GLY A 90 8.61 -5.55 2.20
CA GLY A 90 7.15 -5.55 2.29
C GLY A 90 6.69 -5.56 3.74
N ALA A 91 5.57 -4.88 4.02
CA ALA A 91 4.91 -5.00 5.30
C ALA A 91 4.26 -6.39 5.44
N THR A 92 4.30 -6.95 6.64
CA THR A 92 3.72 -8.26 6.94
C THR A 92 2.86 -8.19 8.19
N VAL A 93 1.78 -8.96 8.20
CA VAL A 93 1.13 -9.37 9.45
C VAL A 93 1.69 -10.72 9.81
N SER A 94 2.24 -10.83 11.00
CA SER A 94 3.00 -12.01 11.42
C SER A 94 2.60 -12.45 12.83
N ARG A 95 2.82 -13.74 13.11
CA ARG A 95 2.68 -14.34 14.44
C ARG A 95 4.05 -14.42 15.10
N VAL A 96 4.15 -14.00 16.35
CA VAL A 96 5.36 -14.17 17.15
C VAL A 96 5.55 -15.66 17.48
N VAL A 97 6.66 -16.21 17.02
CA VAL A 97 7.07 -17.61 17.31
C VAL A 97 7.91 -17.66 18.57
N ALA A 98 8.84 -16.70 18.70
CA ALA A 98 9.68 -16.53 19.90
C ALA A 98 10.08 -15.06 20.05
N SER A 99 10.37 -14.65 21.26
CA SER A 99 10.78 -13.28 21.58
C SER A 99 11.79 -13.26 22.73
N THR A 100 12.77 -12.39 22.63
CA THR A 100 13.67 -12.01 23.74
C THR A 100 13.29 -10.67 24.37
N ASN A 101 12.16 -10.06 23.94
CA ASN A 101 11.63 -8.83 24.52
C ASN A 101 10.35 -9.12 25.30
N GLU A 102 10.32 -8.76 26.59
CA GLU A 102 9.20 -9.01 27.52
C GLU A 102 7.85 -8.41 27.07
N LYS A 103 7.87 -7.43 26.17
CA LYS A 103 6.64 -6.82 25.63
C LYS A 103 5.90 -7.72 24.64
N PHE A 104 6.56 -8.77 24.11
CA PHE A 104 5.98 -9.66 23.11
C PHE A 104 6.06 -11.10 23.58
N THR A 105 4.98 -11.83 23.43
CA THR A 105 4.85 -13.24 23.78
C THR A 105 4.55 -14.09 22.55
N GLN A 106 4.88 -15.37 22.63
CA GLN A 106 4.52 -16.34 21.59
C GLN A 106 3.00 -16.31 21.34
N GLY A 107 2.62 -16.25 20.08
CA GLY A 107 1.23 -16.15 19.63
C GLY A 107 0.74 -14.72 19.39
N ASP A 108 1.43 -13.69 19.88
CA ASP A 108 1.05 -12.31 19.57
C ASP A 108 1.03 -12.07 18.05
N ILE A 109 0.04 -11.31 17.59
CA ILE A 109 -0.05 -10.88 16.19
C ILE A 109 0.54 -9.49 16.07
N VAL A 110 1.39 -9.31 15.05
CA VAL A 110 2.16 -8.07 14.89
C VAL A 110 2.19 -7.63 13.43
N LEU A 111 2.27 -6.32 13.22
CA LEU A 111 2.70 -5.70 11.97
C LEU A 111 4.22 -5.55 12.02
N SER A 112 4.89 -5.99 10.97
CA SER A 112 6.33 -5.85 10.78
C SER A 112 6.67 -5.55 9.32
N TYR A 113 7.95 -5.49 9.00
CA TYR A 113 8.45 -5.29 7.63
C TYR A 113 9.36 -6.45 7.21
N GLY A 114 9.00 -7.66 7.59
CA GLY A 114 9.77 -8.88 7.33
C GLY A 114 10.05 -9.18 5.86
N GLY A 115 9.34 -8.54 4.93
CA GLY A 115 9.54 -8.72 3.49
C GLY A 115 8.97 -10.04 2.95
N TRP A 116 9.39 -10.41 1.74
CA TRP A 116 8.84 -11.55 1.02
C TRP A 116 9.44 -12.86 1.51
N GLN A 117 9.02 -13.29 2.68
CA GLN A 117 9.51 -14.54 3.28
C GLN A 117 8.51 -15.14 4.27
N THR A 118 8.65 -16.44 4.51
CA THR A 118 7.75 -17.17 5.41
C THR A 118 8.04 -16.89 6.88
N HIS A 119 9.30 -16.63 7.23
CA HIS A 119 9.71 -16.28 8.58
C HIS A 119 10.79 -15.20 8.52
N SER A 120 10.80 -14.34 9.52
CA SER A 120 11.83 -13.30 9.69
C SER A 120 12.28 -13.16 11.14
N VAL A 121 13.45 -12.58 11.33
CA VAL A 121 13.92 -12.12 12.64
C VAL A 121 13.94 -10.60 12.63
N GLU A 122 13.17 -10.00 13.55
CA GLU A 122 12.96 -8.56 13.60
C GLU A 122 13.35 -7.97 14.95
N LYS A 123 13.86 -6.75 14.94
CA LYS A 123 14.02 -5.99 16.20
C LYS A 123 12.66 -5.49 16.68
N SER A 124 12.39 -5.66 17.96
CA SER A 124 11.09 -5.30 18.57
C SER A 124 10.70 -3.82 18.40
N GLY A 125 11.67 -2.92 18.21
CA GLY A 125 11.43 -1.51 17.93
C GLY A 125 10.81 -1.23 16.56
N HIS A 126 10.86 -2.19 15.64
CA HIS A 126 10.28 -2.09 14.30
C HIS A 126 8.96 -2.86 14.15
N VAL A 127 8.43 -3.33 15.26
CA VAL A 127 7.25 -4.20 15.29
C VAL A 127 6.14 -3.53 16.09
N ARG A 128 4.92 -3.55 15.56
CA ARG A 128 3.72 -3.05 16.24
C ARG A 128 2.74 -4.18 16.51
N ARG A 129 2.35 -4.38 17.77
CA ARG A 129 1.30 -5.35 18.12
C ARG A 129 -0.03 -4.95 17.49
N LEU A 130 -0.76 -5.94 17.00
CA LEU A 130 -2.12 -5.81 16.51
C LEU A 130 -3.11 -6.40 17.53
N ASP A 131 -4.29 -5.80 17.59
CA ASP A 131 -5.40 -6.36 18.35
C ASP A 131 -6.09 -7.45 17.51
N ALA A 132 -5.79 -8.71 17.79
CA ALA A 132 -6.38 -9.84 17.10
C ALA A 132 -7.87 -10.03 17.42
N ASP A 133 -8.35 -9.47 18.52
CA ASP A 133 -9.74 -9.56 18.98
C ASP A 133 -10.60 -8.37 18.51
N SER A 134 -10.07 -7.49 17.69
CA SER A 134 -10.76 -6.29 17.17
C SER A 134 -12.03 -6.57 16.35
N GLY A 135 -12.25 -7.83 15.95
CA GLY A 135 -13.34 -8.25 15.07
C GLY A 135 -13.11 -7.94 13.58
N LEU A 136 -11.97 -7.33 13.22
CA LEU A 136 -11.57 -7.06 11.84
C LEU A 136 -10.58 -8.13 11.33
N PRO A 137 -10.59 -8.46 10.03
CA PRO A 137 -9.55 -9.29 9.43
C PRO A 137 -8.16 -8.69 9.67
N LEU A 138 -7.20 -9.53 10.01
CA LEU A 138 -5.83 -9.10 10.31
C LEU A 138 -5.16 -8.39 9.12
N SER A 139 -5.51 -8.77 7.90
CA SER A 139 -5.05 -8.17 6.64
C SER A 139 -5.37 -6.68 6.50
N THR A 140 -6.41 -6.18 7.20
CA THR A 140 -6.76 -4.73 7.21
C THR A 140 -5.60 -3.85 7.66
N ALA A 141 -4.71 -4.38 8.50
CA ALA A 141 -3.49 -3.69 8.93
C ALA A 141 -2.46 -3.47 7.80
N LEU A 142 -2.62 -4.14 6.65
CA LEU A 142 -1.82 -3.96 5.43
C LEU A 142 -2.50 -3.06 4.38
N GLY A 143 -3.77 -2.73 4.60
CA GLY A 143 -4.63 -2.01 3.65
C GLY A 143 -5.29 -0.78 4.28
N VAL A 144 -6.60 -0.92 4.52
CA VAL A 144 -7.48 0.17 4.97
C VAL A 144 -7.07 0.78 6.32
N LEU A 145 -6.57 0.00 7.25
CA LEU A 145 -6.01 0.44 8.54
C LEU A 145 -4.48 0.29 8.61
N GLY A 146 -3.83 0.28 7.47
CA GLY A 146 -2.38 0.22 7.32
C GLY A 146 -1.80 1.41 6.59
N MET A 147 -0.60 1.22 6.03
CA MET A 147 0.12 2.25 5.29
C MET A 147 -0.71 2.89 4.17
N PRO A 148 -1.44 2.14 3.32
CA PRO A 148 -2.24 2.77 2.25
C PRO A 148 -3.40 3.62 2.77
N GLY A 149 -4.12 3.16 3.79
CA GLY A 149 -5.20 3.94 4.41
C GLY A 149 -4.67 5.21 5.05
N PHE A 150 -3.58 5.11 5.81
CA PHE A 150 -2.93 6.27 6.40
C PHE A 150 -2.39 7.24 5.34
N THR A 151 -1.83 6.75 4.26
CA THR A 151 -1.37 7.58 3.13
C THR A 151 -2.52 8.42 2.56
N ALA A 152 -3.68 7.81 2.32
CA ALA A 152 -4.86 8.52 1.85
C ALA A 152 -5.32 9.59 2.86
N TRP A 153 -5.42 9.20 4.13
CA TRP A 153 -5.87 10.09 5.22
C TRP A 153 -4.90 11.28 5.41
N ALA A 154 -3.60 11.01 5.49
CA ALA A 154 -2.59 12.05 5.70
C ALA A 154 -2.52 13.01 4.51
N GLY A 155 -2.53 12.49 3.28
CA GLY A 155 -2.53 13.33 2.07
C GLY A 155 -3.77 14.22 1.96
N MET A 156 -4.95 13.69 2.31
CA MET A 156 -6.19 14.47 2.29
C MET A 156 -6.23 15.52 3.38
N ASN A 157 -5.84 15.19 4.61
CA ASN A 157 -5.95 16.11 5.75
C ASN A 157 -4.80 17.14 5.85
N ASN A 158 -3.61 16.85 5.28
CA ASN A 158 -2.46 17.75 5.38
C ASN A 158 -2.15 18.53 4.09
N ILE A 159 -2.66 18.08 2.94
CA ILE A 159 -2.36 18.70 1.64
C ILE A 159 -3.62 19.00 0.85
N GLY A 160 -4.52 18.02 0.73
CA GLY A 160 -5.77 18.16 -0.03
C GLY A 160 -6.74 19.14 0.61
N HIS A 161 -6.94 19.06 1.92
CA HIS A 161 -7.88 19.90 2.70
C HIS A 161 -9.24 20.09 2.02
N PRO A 162 -9.94 18.99 1.62
CA PRO A 162 -11.20 19.12 0.89
C PRO A 162 -12.23 19.86 1.73
N GLN A 163 -13.01 20.74 1.10
CA GLN A 163 -14.08 21.49 1.71
C GLN A 163 -15.45 21.02 1.20
N GLU A 164 -16.50 21.27 1.97
CA GLU A 164 -17.87 21.01 1.52
C GLU A 164 -18.16 21.67 0.17
N GLY A 165 -18.71 20.90 -0.77
CA GLY A 165 -19.06 21.35 -2.10
C GLY A 165 -17.91 21.35 -3.12
N GLU A 166 -16.66 21.16 -2.70
CA GLU A 166 -15.53 21.02 -3.61
C GLU A 166 -15.55 19.70 -4.38
N THR A 167 -14.88 19.64 -5.51
CA THR A 167 -14.69 18.42 -6.32
C THR A 167 -13.31 17.82 -6.09
N VAL A 168 -13.30 16.60 -5.55
CA VAL A 168 -12.10 15.75 -5.38
C VAL A 168 -12.06 14.69 -6.46
N VAL A 169 -10.97 14.65 -7.21
CA VAL A 169 -10.70 13.59 -8.20
C VAL A 169 -9.53 12.75 -7.74
N VAL A 170 -9.62 11.43 -7.87
CA VAL A 170 -8.55 10.52 -7.54
C VAL A 170 -8.30 9.50 -8.65
N ALA A 171 -7.03 9.31 -9.01
CA ALA A 171 -6.60 8.28 -9.94
C ALA A 171 -6.31 6.95 -9.21
N ALA A 172 -6.38 5.82 -9.95
CA ALA A 172 -6.33 4.47 -9.38
C ALA A 172 -7.33 4.29 -8.22
N ALA A 173 -8.55 4.79 -8.42
CA ALA A 173 -9.55 4.99 -7.38
C ALA A 173 -10.05 3.69 -6.71
N THR A 174 -9.85 2.52 -7.32
CA THR A 174 -10.20 1.22 -6.70
C THR A 174 -9.07 0.58 -5.91
N GLY A 175 -7.86 1.15 -5.96
CA GLY A 175 -6.74 0.73 -5.12
C GLY A 175 -6.93 1.14 -3.66
N PRO A 176 -6.09 0.62 -2.74
CA PRO A 176 -6.28 0.85 -1.30
C PRO A 176 -6.16 2.32 -0.89
N VAL A 177 -5.32 3.12 -1.56
CA VAL A 177 -5.23 4.57 -1.34
C VAL A 177 -6.43 5.27 -1.98
N GLY A 178 -6.68 5.03 -3.28
CA GLY A 178 -7.69 5.77 -4.03
C GLY A 178 -9.11 5.58 -3.53
N SER A 179 -9.47 4.35 -3.11
CA SER A 179 -10.78 4.05 -2.54
C SER A 179 -11.02 4.76 -1.21
N MET A 180 -9.97 4.92 -0.42
CA MET A 180 -10.04 5.65 0.83
C MET A 180 -10.14 7.17 0.59
N VAL A 181 -9.38 7.72 -0.36
CA VAL A 181 -9.43 9.14 -0.73
C VAL A 181 -10.85 9.58 -1.09
N GLY A 182 -11.56 8.81 -1.93
CA GLY A 182 -12.92 9.16 -2.31
C GLY A 182 -13.90 9.11 -1.14
N GLN A 183 -13.77 8.12 -0.26
CA GLN A 183 -14.62 8.03 0.93
C GLN A 183 -14.31 9.15 1.93
N ILE A 184 -13.04 9.51 2.14
CA ILE A 184 -12.65 10.67 2.95
C ILE A 184 -13.23 11.97 2.35
N ALA A 185 -13.17 12.14 1.02
CA ALA A 185 -13.79 13.29 0.36
C ALA A 185 -15.28 13.40 0.71
N LYS A 186 -16.01 12.28 0.71
CA LYS A 186 -17.43 12.23 1.09
C LYS A 186 -17.64 12.58 2.57
N LEU A 187 -16.75 12.17 3.48
CA LEU A 187 -16.82 12.54 4.89
C LEU A 187 -16.69 14.06 5.09
N HIS A 188 -15.96 14.75 4.23
CA HIS A 188 -15.82 16.21 4.23
C HIS A 188 -16.93 16.94 3.44
N GLY A 189 -17.94 16.23 2.93
CA GLY A 189 -19.02 16.84 2.13
C GLY A 189 -18.62 17.22 0.72
N ALA A 190 -17.46 16.77 0.24
CA ALA A 190 -16.99 17.02 -1.11
C ALA A 190 -17.59 16.03 -2.11
N ARG A 191 -17.64 16.43 -3.37
CA ARG A 191 -17.95 15.55 -4.51
C ARG A 191 -16.75 14.67 -4.82
N ALA A 192 -16.93 13.35 -4.83
CA ALA A 192 -15.89 12.38 -5.13
C ALA A 192 -16.02 11.84 -6.56
N VAL A 193 -14.96 12.00 -7.36
CA VAL A 193 -14.86 11.48 -8.73
C VAL A 193 -13.69 10.50 -8.81
N GLY A 194 -13.96 9.25 -9.18
CA GLY A 194 -12.96 8.19 -9.24
C GLY A 194 -12.58 7.83 -10.66
N ILE A 195 -11.27 7.71 -10.93
CA ILE A 195 -10.73 7.24 -12.20
C ILE A 195 -10.15 5.84 -11.99
N ALA A 196 -10.65 4.86 -12.75
CA ALA A 196 -10.21 3.46 -12.68
C ALA A 196 -10.12 2.85 -14.09
N GLY A 197 -9.68 1.61 -14.20
CA GLY A 197 -9.57 0.93 -15.50
C GLY A 197 -10.53 -0.25 -15.62
N GLY A 198 -11.50 -0.14 -16.52
CA GLY A 198 -12.46 -1.17 -16.86
C GLY A 198 -13.80 -1.08 -16.10
N PRO A 199 -14.86 -1.66 -16.70
CA PRO A 199 -16.24 -1.46 -16.24
C PRO A 199 -16.52 -2.00 -14.83
N GLU A 200 -15.91 -3.09 -14.43
CA GLU A 200 -16.10 -3.67 -13.08
C GLU A 200 -15.58 -2.74 -12.00
N LYS A 201 -14.38 -2.15 -12.22
CA LYS A 201 -13.80 -1.19 -11.29
C LYS A 201 -14.61 0.09 -11.21
N VAL A 202 -15.12 0.58 -12.34
CA VAL A 202 -16.03 1.73 -12.40
C VAL A 202 -17.33 1.45 -11.65
N ALA A 203 -17.92 0.26 -11.80
CA ALA A 203 -19.12 -0.13 -11.06
C ALA A 203 -18.87 -0.13 -9.53
N TYR A 204 -17.75 -0.68 -9.10
CA TYR A 204 -17.38 -0.73 -7.68
C TYR A 204 -17.21 0.67 -7.05
N LEU A 205 -16.70 1.66 -7.80
CA LEU A 205 -16.60 3.02 -7.28
C LEU A 205 -17.98 3.60 -6.91
N LYS A 206 -19.02 3.25 -7.66
CA LYS A 206 -20.40 3.63 -7.33
C LYS A 206 -20.88 2.97 -6.03
N GLU A 207 -20.51 1.71 -5.78
CA GLU A 207 -20.80 1.01 -4.53
C GLU A 207 -20.08 1.61 -3.33
N LEU A 208 -18.89 2.21 -3.55
CA LEU A 208 -18.16 2.96 -2.55
C LEU A 208 -18.74 4.37 -2.28
N GLY A 209 -19.75 4.80 -3.04
CA GLY A 209 -20.41 6.09 -2.87
C GLY A 209 -19.75 7.25 -3.62
N PHE A 210 -18.91 6.97 -4.61
CA PHE A 210 -18.41 8.01 -5.51
C PHE A 210 -19.55 8.61 -6.33
N ASP A 211 -19.56 9.93 -6.47
CA ASP A 211 -20.57 10.66 -7.23
C ASP A 211 -20.42 10.47 -8.74
N ALA A 212 -19.19 10.24 -9.22
CA ALA A 212 -18.90 9.84 -10.59
C ALA A 212 -17.72 8.88 -10.65
N ALA A 213 -17.74 8.00 -11.64
CA ALA A 213 -16.70 7.00 -11.87
C ALA A 213 -16.41 6.88 -13.36
N ILE A 214 -15.13 6.95 -13.75
CA ILE A 214 -14.68 7.10 -15.13
C ILE A 214 -13.68 6.01 -15.47
N ASP A 215 -13.82 5.43 -16.67
CA ASP A 215 -12.85 4.49 -17.21
C ASP A 215 -11.76 5.22 -18.01
N HIS A 216 -10.53 5.27 -17.48
CA HIS A 216 -9.41 5.89 -18.19
C HIS A 216 -8.96 5.15 -19.46
N ARG A 217 -9.53 3.96 -19.73
CA ARG A 217 -9.28 3.17 -20.94
C ARG A 217 -10.26 3.50 -22.07
N ALA A 218 -11.34 4.21 -21.76
CA ALA A 218 -12.32 4.61 -22.76
C ALA A 218 -11.70 5.64 -23.73
N ASP A 219 -12.13 5.60 -24.99
CA ASP A 219 -11.65 6.52 -26.02
C ASP A 219 -12.07 7.97 -25.73
N ASP A 220 -13.22 8.14 -25.09
CA ASP A 220 -13.81 9.43 -24.69
C ASP A 220 -13.50 9.81 -23.23
N PHE A 221 -12.39 9.30 -22.66
CA PHE A 221 -12.00 9.54 -21.27
C PHE A 221 -11.98 11.02 -20.89
N THR A 222 -11.43 11.87 -21.76
CA THR A 222 -11.31 13.30 -21.49
C THR A 222 -12.67 13.99 -21.44
N GLU A 223 -13.59 13.59 -22.30
CA GLU A 223 -14.97 14.07 -22.33
C GLU A 223 -15.73 13.62 -21.08
N GLN A 224 -15.63 12.34 -20.71
CA GLN A 224 -16.22 11.82 -19.47
C GLN A 224 -15.71 12.54 -18.22
N LEU A 225 -14.39 12.85 -18.17
CA LEU A 225 -13.83 13.63 -17.06
C LEU A 225 -14.41 15.05 -17.03
N ALA A 226 -14.58 15.66 -18.20
CA ALA A 226 -15.20 17.00 -18.30
C ALA A 226 -16.64 17.01 -17.82
N GLU A 227 -17.43 16.00 -18.18
CA GLU A 227 -18.83 15.86 -17.74
C GLU A 227 -18.94 15.56 -16.24
N ALA A 228 -18.02 14.75 -15.70
CA ALA A 228 -18.00 14.41 -14.29
C ALA A 228 -17.53 15.57 -13.38
N THR A 229 -16.79 16.54 -13.93
CA THR A 229 -16.25 17.69 -13.22
C THR A 229 -16.67 19.02 -13.87
N PRO A 230 -17.99 19.33 -13.98
CA PRO A 230 -18.47 20.49 -14.70
C PRO A 230 -17.92 21.82 -14.14
N ASP A 231 -17.73 21.89 -12.82
CA ASP A 231 -17.21 23.07 -12.12
C ASP A 231 -15.69 23.05 -11.93
N GLY A 232 -14.98 22.10 -12.60
CA GLY A 232 -13.54 21.90 -12.46
C GLY A 232 -13.17 20.98 -11.29
N ILE A 233 -11.89 21.02 -10.90
CA ILE A 233 -11.30 20.14 -9.89
C ILE A 233 -10.58 20.97 -8.83
N ASP A 234 -10.97 20.81 -7.57
CA ASP A 234 -10.38 21.56 -6.45
C ASP A 234 -9.26 20.76 -5.75
N VAL A 235 -9.42 19.44 -5.70
CA VAL A 235 -8.38 18.52 -5.19
C VAL A 235 -8.19 17.39 -6.19
N TYR A 236 -6.96 17.17 -6.62
CA TYR A 236 -6.59 15.99 -7.39
C TYR A 236 -5.56 15.15 -6.65
N TYR A 237 -5.95 13.94 -6.21
CA TYR A 237 -5.05 13.03 -5.53
C TYR A 237 -4.32 12.17 -6.56
N GLU A 238 -3.03 12.45 -6.73
CA GLU A 238 -2.21 11.86 -7.80
C GLU A 238 -1.54 10.55 -7.36
N ASN A 239 -1.91 9.46 -8.03
CA ASN A 239 -1.34 8.13 -7.86
C ASN A 239 -0.70 7.56 -9.15
N VAL A 240 -0.96 8.17 -10.31
CA VAL A 240 -0.74 7.52 -11.61
C VAL A 240 0.21 8.29 -12.53
N GLY A 241 -0.03 9.59 -12.75
CA GLY A 241 0.69 10.39 -13.74
C GLY A 241 0.24 10.11 -15.18
N GLY A 242 1.10 10.43 -16.14
CA GLY A 242 0.91 10.15 -17.56
C GLY A 242 -0.35 10.75 -18.15
N LYS A 243 -1.06 10.00 -19.01
CA LYS A 243 -2.25 10.47 -19.71
C LYS A 243 -3.39 10.95 -18.78
N VAL A 244 -3.46 10.40 -17.56
CA VAL A 244 -4.47 10.82 -16.59
C VAL A 244 -4.15 12.22 -16.10
N TRP A 245 -2.90 12.49 -15.73
CA TRP A 245 -2.44 13.81 -15.39
C TRP A 245 -2.66 14.83 -16.51
N ASP A 246 -2.36 14.44 -17.77
CA ASP A 246 -2.56 15.31 -18.94
C ASP A 246 -4.03 15.75 -19.11
N ALA A 247 -4.98 14.87 -18.79
CA ALA A 247 -6.41 15.18 -18.85
C ALA A 247 -6.89 16.01 -17.64
N VAL A 248 -6.30 15.78 -16.45
CA VAL A 248 -6.69 16.46 -15.21
C VAL A 248 -6.16 17.89 -15.14
N LEU A 249 -4.89 18.12 -15.49
CA LEU A 249 -4.21 19.41 -15.34
C LEU A 249 -4.98 20.62 -15.91
N PRO A 250 -5.58 20.56 -17.12
CA PRO A 250 -6.37 21.68 -17.64
C PRO A 250 -7.62 22.02 -16.84
N ARG A 251 -8.15 21.02 -16.10
CA ARG A 251 -9.41 21.11 -15.37
C ARG A 251 -9.24 21.57 -13.92
N LEU A 252 -8.00 21.67 -13.40
CA LEU A 252 -7.73 22.16 -12.05
C LEU A 252 -8.25 23.61 -11.91
N ASN A 253 -8.96 23.86 -10.82
CA ASN A 253 -9.43 25.20 -10.45
C ASN A 253 -8.30 26.09 -9.95
N THR A 254 -8.55 27.39 -9.85
CA THR A 254 -7.64 28.29 -9.14
C THR A 254 -7.58 27.87 -7.68
N TYR A 255 -6.37 27.84 -7.11
CA TYR A 255 -6.05 27.33 -5.77
C TYR A 255 -6.24 25.83 -5.57
N ALA A 256 -6.37 25.05 -6.63
CA ALA A 256 -6.44 23.61 -6.51
C ALA A 256 -5.19 23.02 -5.83
N ARG A 257 -5.39 21.92 -5.10
CA ARG A 257 -4.36 21.22 -4.33
C ARG A 257 -4.16 19.83 -4.90
N VAL A 258 -2.87 19.45 -5.07
CA VAL A 258 -2.49 18.17 -5.66
C VAL A 258 -1.54 17.44 -4.71
N PRO A 259 -2.06 16.59 -3.79
CA PRO A 259 -1.23 15.61 -3.09
C PRO A 259 -0.65 14.61 -4.10
N VAL A 260 0.68 14.58 -4.24
CA VAL A 260 1.37 13.63 -5.12
C VAL A 260 1.88 12.47 -4.28
N CYS A 261 1.17 11.36 -4.34
CA CYS A 261 1.44 10.13 -3.59
C CYS A 261 2.24 9.12 -4.40
N GLY A 262 1.99 9.05 -5.71
CA GLY A 262 2.64 8.10 -6.60
C GLY A 262 2.47 8.44 -8.07
N LEU A 263 3.32 7.84 -8.90
CA LEU A 263 3.33 8.02 -10.36
C LEU A 263 3.48 6.64 -11.02
N VAL A 264 2.55 5.72 -10.70
CA VAL A 264 2.68 4.29 -11.02
C VAL A 264 2.82 4.03 -12.52
N SER A 265 2.28 4.89 -13.39
CA SER A 265 2.44 4.75 -14.86
C SER A 265 3.89 4.89 -15.32
N GLY A 266 4.74 5.52 -14.52
CA GLY A 266 6.17 5.73 -14.82
C GLY A 266 7.12 4.72 -14.17
N TYR A 267 6.63 3.84 -13.28
CA TYR A 267 7.54 2.98 -12.49
C TYR A 267 8.34 1.97 -13.30
N ASN A 268 7.83 1.56 -14.45
CA ASN A 268 8.52 0.67 -15.40
C ASN A 268 9.13 1.41 -16.59
N ALA A 269 9.09 2.74 -16.61
CA ALA A 269 9.67 3.52 -17.71
C ALA A 269 11.20 3.39 -17.73
N THR A 270 11.75 3.23 -18.93
CA THR A 270 13.20 3.16 -19.19
C THR A 270 13.76 4.46 -19.73
N ASP A 271 12.87 5.29 -20.26
CA ASP A 271 13.17 6.56 -20.90
C ASP A 271 12.19 7.65 -20.45
N LEU A 272 12.51 8.89 -20.75
CA LEU A 272 11.57 10.00 -20.58
C LEU A 272 10.35 9.81 -21.51
N PRO A 273 9.16 10.30 -21.10
CA PRO A 273 7.96 10.24 -21.94
C PRO A 273 8.23 10.87 -23.32
N GLU A 274 7.72 10.23 -24.36
CA GLU A 274 7.79 10.79 -25.73
C GLU A 274 7.05 12.12 -25.82
N GLY A 275 7.55 12.99 -26.69
CA GLY A 275 6.94 14.29 -27.01
C GLY A 275 7.74 15.49 -26.51
N PRO A 276 7.21 16.70 -26.68
CA PRO A 276 7.88 17.91 -26.23
C PRO A 276 7.89 18.01 -24.71
N ASP A 277 8.92 18.67 -24.17
CA ASP A 277 8.96 19.04 -22.75
C ASP A 277 7.76 19.95 -22.41
N ARG A 278 6.89 19.48 -21.51
CA ARG A 278 5.70 20.21 -21.06
C ARG A 278 5.91 20.91 -19.71
N SER A 279 7.12 20.90 -19.15
CA SER A 279 7.41 21.49 -17.84
C SER A 279 7.10 22.99 -17.81
N GLY A 280 7.39 23.71 -18.91
CA GLY A 280 7.03 25.13 -19.04
C GLY A 280 5.52 25.39 -19.02
N GLN A 281 4.72 24.50 -19.62
CA GLN A 281 3.26 24.57 -19.58
C GLN A 281 2.74 24.32 -18.16
N LEU A 282 3.30 23.31 -17.48
CA LEU A 282 2.97 22.98 -16.09
C LEU A 282 3.25 24.18 -15.19
N MET A 283 4.46 24.74 -15.24
CA MET A 283 4.84 25.89 -14.40
C MET A 283 3.97 27.12 -14.70
N GLY A 284 3.63 27.33 -15.96
CA GLY A 284 2.71 28.40 -16.36
C GLY A 284 1.29 28.21 -15.80
N THR A 285 0.81 26.97 -15.71
CA THR A 285 -0.50 26.63 -15.11
C THR A 285 -0.47 26.80 -13.60
N VAL A 286 0.61 26.31 -12.94
CA VAL A 286 0.83 26.49 -11.50
C VAL A 286 0.77 27.98 -11.13
N LEU A 287 1.50 28.83 -11.86
CA LEU A 287 1.51 30.27 -11.63
C LEU A 287 0.12 30.90 -11.84
N LYS A 288 -0.51 30.63 -12.99
CA LYS A 288 -1.78 31.28 -13.37
C LYS A 288 -2.95 30.91 -12.46
N LYS A 289 -2.95 29.67 -11.95
CA LYS A 289 -4.02 29.12 -11.11
C LYS A 289 -3.64 29.07 -9.63
N SER A 290 -2.46 29.55 -9.25
CA SER A 290 -1.94 29.48 -7.87
C SER A 290 -2.07 28.08 -7.26
N LEU A 291 -1.65 27.05 -8.03
CA LEU A 291 -1.78 25.66 -7.62
C LEU A 291 -0.80 25.32 -6.49
N THR A 292 -1.21 24.44 -5.58
CA THR A 292 -0.33 23.73 -4.65
C THR A 292 -0.13 22.30 -5.13
N ILE A 293 1.07 21.96 -5.56
CA ILE A 293 1.45 20.60 -5.93
C ILE A 293 2.51 20.16 -4.94
N ARG A 294 2.20 19.15 -4.11
CA ARG A 294 3.11 18.69 -3.04
C ARG A 294 3.27 17.19 -3.07
N GLY A 295 4.51 16.72 -3.31
CA GLY A 295 4.92 15.34 -3.05
C GLY A 295 5.03 15.09 -1.54
N PHE A 296 4.74 13.87 -1.11
CA PHE A 296 4.88 13.48 0.29
C PHE A 296 5.12 11.99 0.45
N ILE A 297 5.74 11.63 1.54
CA ILE A 297 5.83 10.26 2.05
C ILE A 297 5.07 10.21 3.37
N GLN A 298 4.20 9.23 3.54
CA GLN A 298 3.31 9.16 4.70
C GLN A 298 4.04 9.19 6.06
N ALA A 299 5.31 8.76 6.09
CA ALA A 299 6.14 8.81 7.29
C ALA A 299 6.40 10.25 7.81
N GLU A 300 6.23 11.28 6.96
CA GLU A 300 6.31 12.69 7.38
C GLU A 300 5.24 13.05 8.43
N PHE A 301 4.14 12.28 8.45
CA PHE A 301 2.97 12.50 9.30
C PHE A 301 2.79 11.37 10.34
N ALA A 302 3.85 10.61 10.64
CA ALA A 302 3.76 9.44 11.51
C ALA A 302 3.23 9.74 12.92
N ASP A 303 3.41 10.96 13.41
CA ASP A 303 2.88 11.48 14.66
C ASP A 303 1.33 11.55 14.69
N GLN A 304 0.69 11.62 13.52
CA GLN A 304 -0.78 11.65 13.37
C GLN A 304 -1.41 10.25 13.22
N MET A 305 -0.63 9.17 13.33
CA MET A 305 -1.15 7.81 13.20
C MET A 305 -2.23 7.49 14.24
N GLY A 306 -2.14 8.07 15.43
CA GLY A 306 -3.15 7.94 16.49
C GLY A 306 -4.50 8.51 16.06
N ASP A 307 -4.50 9.73 15.52
CA ASP A 307 -5.71 10.43 15.04
C ASP A 307 -6.36 9.66 13.89
N PHE A 308 -5.54 9.12 12.98
CA PHE A 308 -6.03 8.24 11.91
C PHE A 308 -6.77 7.02 12.44
N PHE A 309 -6.21 6.31 13.42
CA PHE A 309 -6.87 5.14 13.99
C PHE A 309 -8.13 5.52 14.77
N GLU A 310 -8.10 6.60 15.52
CA GLU A 310 -9.27 7.09 16.27
C GLU A 310 -10.43 7.41 15.32
N GLU A 311 -10.15 8.05 14.19
CA GLU A 311 -11.16 8.42 13.20
C GLU A 311 -11.64 7.25 12.36
N MET A 312 -10.72 6.43 11.84
CA MET A 312 -11.04 5.50 10.75
C MET A 312 -11.37 4.09 11.24
N THR A 313 -10.85 3.64 12.39
CA THR A 313 -11.14 2.29 12.90
C THR A 313 -12.63 2.05 13.13
N PRO A 314 -13.37 2.94 13.83
CA PRO A 314 -14.80 2.76 14.02
C PRO A 314 -15.58 2.70 12.70
N ARG A 315 -15.18 3.50 11.71
CA ARG A 315 -15.84 3.57 10.40
C ARG A 315 -15.61 2.31 9.56
N VAL A 316 -14.47 1.66 9.72
CA VAL A 316 -14.19 0.36 9.10
C VAL A 316 -14.96 -0.74 9.81
N GLN A 317 -15.07 -0.70 11.15
CA GLN A 317 -15.79 -1.69 11.94
C GLN A 317 -17.31 -1.65 11.69
N ASP A 318 -17.91 -0.48 11.54
CA ASP A 318 -19.35 -0.33 11.29
C ASP A 318 -19.71 -0.42 9.80
N GLY A 319 -18.71 -0.50 8.90
CA GLY A 319 -18.87 -0.63 7.45
C GLY A 319 -19.23 0.68 6.74
N SER A 320 -19.20 1.84 7.43
CA SER A 320 -19.38 3.15 6.79
C SER A 320 -18.20 3.51 5.87
N VAL A 321 -17.00 3.00 6.18
CA VAL A 321 -15.86 2.94 5.26
C VAL A 321 -15.69 1.51 4.76
N LYS A 322 -15.81 1.34 3.46
CA LYS A 322 -15.70 0.04 2.77
C LYS A 322 -14.31 -0.13 2.18
N TYR A 323 -13.87 -1.37 2.13
CA TYR A 323 -12.61 -1.75 1.49
C TYR A 323 -12.74 -3.08 0.75
N ARG A 324 -11.81 -3.34 -0.13
CA ARG A 324 -11.70 -4.63 -0.84
C ARG A 324 -10.26 -5.09 -0.83
N GLU A 325 -10.08 -6.37 -0.56
CA GLU A 325 -8.81 -7.06 -0.64
C GLU A 325 -8.85 -8.09 -1.77
N ASP A 326 -7.73 -8.21 -2.46
CA ASP A 326 -7.45 -9.22 -3.47
C ASP A 326 -6.39 -10.15 -2.86
N VAL A 327 -6.82 -11.34 -2.45
CA VAL A 327 -6.00 -12.27 -1.68
C VAL A 327 -5.45 -13.34 -2.60
N VAL A 328 -4.13 -13.46 -2.64
CA VAL A 328 -3.40 -14.50 -3.37
C VAL A 328 -2.83 -15.49 -2.35
N GLU A 329 -3.10 -16.78 -2.55
CA GLU A 329 -2.63 -17.84 -1.67
C GLU A 329 -1.20 -18.25 -2.05
N GLY A 330 -0.31 -18.35 -1.04
CA GLY A 330 1.04 -18.86 -1.14
C GLY A 330 2.08 -17.83 -1.61
N LEU A 331 3.22 -17.81 -0.92
CA LEU A 331 4.34 -16.91 -1.23
C LEU A 331 4.87 -17.09 -2.66
N ASP A 332 4.83 -18.31 -3.19
CA ASP A 332 5.32 -18.63 -4.55
C ASP A 332 4.59 -17.86 -5.66
N ASN A 333 3.37 -17.40 -5.39
CA ASN A 333 2.58 -16.59 -6.32
C ASN A 333 2.83 -15.07 -6.21
N ALA A 334 3.67 -14.64 -5.26
CA ALA A 334 3.90 -13.21 -4.99
C ALA A 334 4.48 -12.46 -6.19
N VAL A 335 5.39 -13.07 -6.95
CA VAL A 335 6.02 -12.43 -8.12
C VAL A 335 4.99 -12.14 -9.21
N ASP A 336 4.19 -13.15 -9.59
CA ASP A 336 3.17 -13.00 -10.63
C ASP A 336 2.07 -12.00 -10.21
N ALA A 337 1.67 -12.06 -8.94
CA ALA A 337 0.72 -11.12 -8.36
C ALA A 337 1.25 -9.68 -8.40
N PHE A 338 2.53 -9.48 -8.04
CA PHE A 338 3.18 -8.17 -8.06
C PHE A 338 3.28 -7.59 -9.48
N VAL A 339 3.77 -8.38 -10.43
CA VAL A 339 3.83 -7.95 -11.85
C VAL A 339 2.42 -7.66 -12.37
N GLY A 340 1.46 -8.51 -12.03
CA GLY A 340 0.05 -8.28 -12.36
C GLY A 340 -0.49 -6.97 -11.78
N MET A 341 -0.14 -6.62 -10.55
CA MET A 341 -0.53 -5.37 -9.89
C MET A 341 0.04 -4.14 -10.62
N LEU A 342 1.31 -4.17 -11.02
CA LEU A 342 1.92 -3.08 -11.78
C LEU A 342 1.20 -2.84 -13.13
N ASN A 343 0.53 -3.87 -13.66
CA ASN A 343 -0.32 -3.81 -14.86
C ASN A 343 -1.81 -3.57 -14.55
N GLY A 344 -2.15 -3.26 -13.30
CA GLY A 344 -3.51 -2.95 -12.87
C GLY A 344 -4.48 -4.14 -12.93
N LYS A 345 -3.99 -5.38 -12.80
CA LYS A 345 -4.83 -6.59 -12.80
C LYS A 345 -5.55 -6.81 -11.45
N ASN A 346 -4.97 -6.34 -10.35
CA ASN A 346 -5.54 -6.45 -9.01
C ASN A 346 -6.83 -5.63 -8.85
N PHE A 347 -7.66 -6.01 -7.89
CA PHE A 347 -8.87 -5.29 -7.55
C PHE A 347 -8.94 -5.02 -6.03
N GLY A 348 -8.63 -3.81 -5.62
CA GLY A 348 -8.47 -3.44 -4.22
C GLY A 348 -7.03 -3.58 -3.72
N LYS A 349 -6.88 -3.82 -2.42
CA LYS A 349 -5.57 -4.09 -1.79
C LYS A 349 -5.12 -5.50 -2.11
N LEU A 350 -3.95 -5.63 -2.74
CA LEU A 350 -3.34 -6.92 -3.00
C LEU A 350 -2.55 -7.39 -1.78
N VAL A 351 -2.87 -8.56 -1.28
CA VAL A 351 -2.16 -9.25 -0.20
C VAL A 351 -1.88 -10.70 -0.58
N VAL A 352 -0.78 -11.24 -0.08
CA VAL A 352 -0.45 -12.66 -0.20
C VAL A 352 -0.70 -13.30 1.16
N LYS A 353 -1.55 -14.33 1.22
CA LYS A 353 -1.70 -15.18 2.40
C LYS A 353 -0.60 -16.22 2.36
N VAL A 354 0.32 -16.15 3.34
CA VAL A 354 1.53 -17.00 3.39
C VAL A 354 1.33 -18.20 4.30
N ALA A 355 0.63 -18.02 5.42
CA ALA A 355 0.29 -19.09 6.37
C ALA A 355 -1.11 -18.89 6.96
N GLU A 356 -1.59 -19.93 7.74
CA GLU A 356 -2.89 -19.91 8.43
C GLU A 356 -2.84 -19.10 9.73
#